data_4dec9df35648d9ff4a6d59d980172b3a
#
_entry.id   4dec9df35648d9ff4a6d59d980172b3a
#
_cell.length_a   1.000
_cell.length_b   1.000
_cell.length_c   1.000
_cell.angle_alpha   90.00
_cell.angle_beta   90.00
_cell.angle_gamma   90.00
#
_symmetry.space_group_name_H-M   'P 1'
#
loop_
_entity.id
_entity.type
_entity.pdbx_description
1 polymer ?
#
loop_
_entity_poly.entity_id
_entity_poly.type
_entity_poly.pdbx_seq_one_letter_code
_entity_poly.pdbx_strand_id
1 'polypeptide(L)'
;MIKNSLSKQENKILNYKLIRKYMSRFKSLGLYVSIVAAMLIWAFSFIWTKAALTSFRPMMLITCRLIIASVLLLLVSLLSGRFQKIQKKDLKWFLLLALFEPYLYYIGETFGLTMVSSTLASVIISTIPVFSPLLAFLILRERIGWFNVAGIILSLSGVFMVIFEPSGNFHVQPLGIVLLFFAVFSAVCYAVVLQKISIHYYTLNIILYQSLFGLMFFIPTTLLADYPYFSTLHFTLSSIEALLMLSIFASVIAYVLFARVVRRIGVARSNVFTNLIPVFTAIFSWLLLNEQLTILKWIGIATVVGGLFVS
;
A
#
# COMPACT_ATOMS: atom_id res chain seq x y z
N MET A 1 -29.74 -46.46 32.13
CA MET A 1 -29.88 -44.99 32.02
C MET A 1 -28.54 -44.26 31.83
N ILE A 2 -27.45 -44.63 32.50
CA ILE A 2 -26.14 -43.94 32.44
C ILE A 2 -25.46 -43.97 31.08
N LYS A 3 -25.56 -45.09 30.33
CA LYS A 3 -24.94 -45.21 28.98
C LYS A 3 -25.55 -44.26 27.92
N ASN A 4 -26.82 -43.93 28.00
CA ASN A 4 -27.52 -43.00 27.12
C ASN A 4 -27.20 -41.51 27.42
N SER A 5 -26.86 -41.19 28.67
CA SER A 5 -26.47 -39.83 29.03
C SER A 5 -25.03 -39.50 28.60
N LEU A 6 -24.11 -40.45 28.67
CA LEU A 6 -22.74 -40.33 28.21
C LEU A 6 -22.65 -40.12 26.69
N SER A 7 -23.39 -40.91 25.91
CA SER A 7 -23.41 -40.75 24.45
C SER A 7 -24.00 -39.40 23.98
N LYS A 8 -25.01 -38.87 24.71
CA LYS A 8 -25.55 -37.53 24.46
C LYS A 8 -24.54 -36.40 24.76
N GLN A 9 -23.75 -36.62 25.81
CA GLN A 9 -22.71 -35.63 26.21
C GLN A 9 -21.51 -35.64 25.23
N GLU A 10 -21.08 -36.81 24.78
CA GLU A 10 -20.04 -36.95 23.73
C GLU A 10 -20.47 -36.35 22.39
N ASN A 11 -21.69 -36.60 21.97
CA ASN A 11 -22.25 -35.99 20.75
C ASN A 11 -22.35 -34.43 20.82
N LYS A 12 -22.67 -33.91 22.03
CA LYS A 12 -22.70 -32.47 22.26
C LYS A 12 -21.31 -31.82 22.20
N ILE A 13 -20.30 -32.49 22.72
CA ILE A 13 -18.90 -32.07 22.70
C ILE A 13 -18.34 -32.16 21.27
N LEU A 14 -18.67 -33.22 20.53
CA LEU A 14 -18.27 -33.40 19.13
C LEU A 14 -18.86 -32.32 18.22
N ASN A 15 -20.17 -32.04 18.36
CA ASN A 15 -20.83 -30.95 17.65
C ASN A 15 -20.24 -29.58 17.99
N TYR A 16 -19.92 -29.32 19.26
CA TYR A 16 -19.27 -28.07 19.66
C TYR A 16 -17.87 -27.91 19.06
N LYS A 17 -17.08 -28.99 18.99
CA LYS A 17 -15.77 -29.00 18.34
C LYS A 17 -15.88 -28.77 16.82
N LEU A 18 -16.86 -29.41 16.16
CA LEU A 18 -17.14 -29.23 14.74
C LEU A 18 -17.57 -27.79 14.42
N ILE A 19 -18.53 -27.24 15.17
CA ILE A 19 -18.99 -25.86 15.01
C ILE A 19 -17.81 -24.87 15.22
N ARG A 20 -16.99 -25.07 16.24
CA ARG A 20 -15.81 -24.24 16.50
C ARG A 20 -14.77 -24.32 15.37
N LYS A 21 -14.57 -25.52 14.78
CA LYS A 21 -13.67 -25.74 13.64
C LYS A 21 -14.23 -25.07 12.37
N TYR A 22 -15.54 -25.16 12.12
CA TYR A 22 -16.19 -24.46 11.02
C TYR A 22 -16.12 -22.94 11.20
N MET A 23 -16.45 -22.42 12.39
CA MET A 23 -16.37 -20.98 12.68
C MET A 23 -14.94 -20.44 12.57
N SER A 24 -13.92 -21.19 12.96
CA SER A 24 -12.52 -20.79 12.80
C SER A 24 -12.12 -20.73 11.31
N ARG A 25 -12.61 -21.68 10.50
CA ARG A 25 -12.38 -21.73 9.05
C ARG A 25 -13.06 -20.56 8.31
N PHE A 26 -14.31 -20.22 8.67
CA PHE A 26 -14.99 -19.05 8.13
C PHE A 26 -14.31 -17.73 8.52
N LYS A 27 -13.84 -17.61 9.77
CA LYS A 27 -13.07 -16.45 10.22
C LYS A 27 -11.74 -16.30 9.48
N SER A 28 -11.05 -17.39 9.19
CA SER A 28 -9.82 -17.36 8.40
C SER A 28 -10.09 -16.99 6.95
N LEU A 29 -11.13 -17.52 6.32
CA LEU A 29 -11.51 -17.17 4.95
C LEU A 29 -11.82 -15.67 4.81
N GLY A 30 -12.57 -15.10 5.76
CA GLY A 30 -12.87 -13.66 5.77
C GLY A 30 -11.63 -12.78 5.89
N LEU A 31 -10.57 -13.24 6.57
CA LEU A 31 -9.29 -12.52 6.63
C LEU A 31 -8.54 -12.58 5.28
N TYR A 32 -8.50 -13.74 4.64
CA TYR A 32 -7.87 -13.89 3.31
C TYR A 32 -8.59 -13.08 2.24
N VAL A 33 -9.92 -13.10 2.24
CA VAL A 33 -10.72 -12.24 1.35
C VAL A 33 -10.41 -10.76 1.60
N SER A 34 -10.33 -10.34 2.86
CA SER A 34 -10.02 -8.94 3.20
C SER A 34 -8.65 -8.51 2.70
N ILE A 35 -7.61 -9.35 2.84
CA ILE A 35 -6.27 -8.97 2.40
C ILE A 35 -6.15 -8.96 0.88
N VAL A 36 -6.72 -9.94 0.19
CA VAL A 36 -6.74 -9.98 -1.28
C VAL A 36 -7.52 -8.78 -1.83
N ALA A 37 -8.67 -8.43 -1.23
CA ALA A 37 -9.41 -7.23 -1.60
C ALA A 37 -8.59 -5.95 -1.41
N ALA A 38 -7.82 -5.83 -0.32
CA ALA A 38 -6.92 -4.70 -0.12
C ALA A 38 -5.83 -4.63 -1.20
N MET A 39 -5.23 -5.77 -1.58
CA MET A 39 -4.21 -5.84 -2.64
C MET A 39 -4.80 -5.48 -4.01
N LEU A 40 -6.00 -5.95 -4.32
CA LEU A 40 -6.73 -5.59 -5.53
C LEU A 40 -7.00 -4.07 -5.58
N ILE A 41 -7.49 -3.49 -4.50
CA ILE A 41 -7.74 -2.04 -4.42
C ILE A 41 -6.45 -1.25 -4.61
N TRP A 42 -5.36 -1.64 -3.98
CA TRP A 42 -4.07 -0.97 -4.16
C TRP A 42 -3.49 -1.18 -5.56
N ALA A 43 -3.70 -2.33 -6.20
CA ALA A 43 -3.34 -2.52 -7.60
C ALA A 43 -4.13 -1.57 -8.53
N PHE A 44 -5.43 -1.44 -8.29
CA PHE A 44 -6.26 -0.47 -9.01
C PHE A 44 -5.86 0.99 -8.75
N SER A 45 -5.27 1.30 -7.60
CA SER A 45 -4.86 2.68 -7.30
C SER A 45 -3.85 3.24 -8.30
N PHE A 46 -2.99 2.41 -8.89
CA PHE A 46 -2.08 2.82 -9.96
C PHE A 46 -2.85 3.23 -11.23
N ILE A 47 -3.92 2.50 -11.55
CA ILE A 47 -4.78 2.80 -12.71
C ILE A 47 -5.57 4.09 -12.47
N TRP A 48 -6.22 4.20 -11.29
CA TRP A 48 -6.96 5.41 -10.92
C TRP A 48 -6.07 6.64 -10.84
N THR A 49 -4.83 6.50 -10.37
CA THR A 49 -3.87 7.61 -10.35
C THR A 49 -3.58 8.08 -11.77
N LYS A 50 -3.33 7.18 -12.72
CA LYS A 50 -3.14 7.52 -14.13
C LYS A 50 -4.38 8.22 -14.71
N ALA A 51 -5.58 7.70 -14.45
CA ALA A 51 -6.83 8.29 -14.90
C ALA A 51 -7.07 9.68 -14.29
N ALA A 52 -6.79 9.87 -13.00
CA ALA A 52 -6.92 11.17 -12.36
C ALA A 52 -5.91 12.19 -12.88
N LEU A 53 -4.67 11.77 -13.16
CA LEU A 53 -3.61 12.64 -13.71
C LEU A 53 -3.89 13.17 -15.11
N THR A 54 -4.92 12.71 -15.81
CA THR A 54 -5.35 13.30 -17.09
C THR A 54 -5.94 14.71 -16.93
N SER A 55 -6.44 15.05 -15.74
CA SER A 55 -7.06 16.34 -15.44
C SER A 55 -6.46 17.03 -14.21
N PHE A 56 -6.05 16.27 -13.22
CA PHE A 56 -5.44 16.80 -12.00
C PHE A 56 -3.92 16.89 -12.16
N ARG A 57 -3.34 17.97 -11.70
CA ARG A 57 -1.89 18.05 -11.47
C ARG A 57 -1.50 17.19 -10.26
N PRO A 58 -0.27 16.65 -10.23
CA PRO A 58 0.13 15.69 -9.19
C PRO A 58 -0.08 16.19 -7.76
N MET A 59 0.35 17.42 -7.42
CA MET A 59 0.21 17.95 -6.06
C MET A 59 -1.25 18.15 -5.67
N MET A 60 -2.05 18.69 -6.60
CA MET A 60 -3.49 18.88 -6.39
C MET A 60 -4.21 17.54 -6.20
N LEU A 61 -3.90 16.52 -7.01
CA LEU A 61 -4.47 15.19 -6.88
C LEU A 61 -4.25 14.62 -5.48
N ILE A 62 -3.00 14.67 -5.00
CA ILE A 62 -2.63 14.16 -3.68
C ILE A 62 -3.36 14.93 -2.57
N THR A 63 -3.39 16.25 -2.67
CA THR A 63 -4.05 17.12 -1.66
C THR A 63 -5.55 16.83 -1.59
N CYS A 64 -6.25 16.80 -2.72
CA CYS A 64 -7.68 16.47 -2.76
C CYS A 64 -7.95 15.04 -2.21
N ARG A 65 -7.12 14.06 -2.59
CA ARG A 65 -7.18 12.69 -2.07
C ARG A 65 -7.07 12.66 -0.54
N LEU A 66 -6.10 13.39 0.03
CA LEU A 66 -5.87 13.43 1.46
C LEU A 66 -6.98 14.17 2.21
N ILE A 67 -7.54 15.25 1.65
CA ILE A 67 -8.69 15.95 2.24
C ILE A 67 -9.87 15.00 2.38
N ILE A 68 -10.27 14.34 1.30
CA ILE A 68 -11.40 13.40 1.30
C ILE A 68 -11.13 12.24 2.26
N ALA A 69 -9.94 11.64 2.20
CA ALA A 69 -9.56 10.54 3.07
C ALA A 69 -9.56 10.94 4.55
N SER A 70 -9.04 12.13 4.89
CA SER A 70 -9.00 12.63 6.27
C SER A 70 -10.39 12.83 6.86
N VAL A 71 -11.31 13.40 6.07
CA VAL A 71 -12.72 13.58 6.49
C VAL A 71 -13.38 12.21 6.74
N LEU A 72 -13.22 11.27 5.81
CA LEU A 72 -13.80 9.93 5.95
C LEU A 72 -13.20 9.17 7.13
N LEU A 73 -11.88 9.20 7.31
CA LEU A 73 -11.20 8.56 8.44
C LEU A 73 -11.61 9.15 9.78
N LEU A 74 -11.79 10.48 9.84
CA LEU A 74 -12.29 11.16 11.04
C LEU A 74 -13.71 10.69 11.36
N LEU A 75 -14.61 10.70 10.39
CA LEU A 75 -15.98 10.21 10.57
C LEU A 75 -16.00 8.74 11.04
N VAL A 76 -15.24 7.86 10.40
CA VAL A 76 -15.15 6.43 10.79
C VAL A 76 -14.56 6.28 12.19
N SER A 77 -13.57 7.10 12.56
CA SER A 77 -12.95 7.07 13.88
C SER A 77 -13.91 7.50 14.98
N LEU A 78 -14.67 8.57 14.76
CA LEU A 78 -15.67 9.08 15.69
C LEU A 78 -16.86 8.11 15.83
N LEU A 79 -17.44 7.66 14.71
CA LEU A 79 -18.59 6.75 14.71
C LEU A 79 -18.26 5.36 15.32
N SER A 80 -17.02 4.90 15.17
CA SER A 80 -16.57 3.64 15.78
C SER A 80 -16.24 3.74 17.27
N GLY A 81 -16.28 4.93 17.87
CA GLY A 81 -15.88 5.18 19.25
C GLY A 81 -14.40 4.90 19.54
N ARG A 82 -13.54 4.88 18.50
CA ARG A 82 -12.12 4.55 18.62
C ARG A 82 -11.19 5.75 18.45
N PHE A 83 -11.74 6.94 18.50
CA PHE A 83 -10.94 8.15 18.39
C PHE A 83 -9.99 8.28 19.59
N GLN A 84 -8.70 8.44 19.33
CA GLN A 84 -7.65 8.64 20.33
C GLN A 84 -6.94 9.97 20.08
N LYS A 85 -6.78 10.78 21.12
CA LYS A 85 -5.98 12.01 21.05
C LYS A 85 -4.49 11.67 21.06
N ILE A 86 -3.70 12.41 20.27
CA ILE A 86 -2.24 12.29 20.26
C ILE A 86 -1.68 12.84 21.58
N GLN A 87 -0.75 12.11 22.17
CA GLN A 87 0.03 12.60 23.31
C GLN A 87 1.10 13.59 22.80
N LYS A 88 1.32 14.69 23.52
CA LYS A 88 2.28 15.73 23.13
C LYS A 88 3.70 15.19 22.87
N LYS A 89 4.12 14.17 23.63
CA LYS A 89 5.44 13.51 23.45
C LYS A 89 5.58 12.77 22.12
N ASP A 90 4.46 12.33 21.50
CA ASP A 90 4.45 11.54 20.27
C ASP A 90 4.27 12.41 19.02
N LEU A 91 3.94 13.70 19.19
CA LEU A 91 3.67 14.63 18.08
C LEU A 91 4.80 14.65 17.05
N LYS A 92 6.06 14.67 17.50
CA LYS A 92 7.23 14.66 16.61
C LYS A 92 7.30 13.39 15.75
N TRP A 93 6.87 12.25 16.27
CA TRP A 93 6.86 10.99 15.54
C TRP A 93 5.75 10.95 14.48
N PHE A 94 4.58 11.54 14.80
CA PHE A 94 3.51 11.69 13.80
C PHE A 94 3.87 12.66 12.69
N LEU A 95 4.55 13.77 12.99
CA LEU A 95 5.06 14.69 11.98
C LEU A 95 6.10 14.01 11.07
N LEU A 96 7.04 13.26 11.66
CA LEU A 96 8.04 12.52 10.91
C LEU A 96 7.41 11.39 10.08
N LEU A 97 6.38 10.72 10.63
CA LEU A 97 5.61 9.72 9.93
C LEU A 97 4.95 10.32 8.68
N ALA A 98 4.25 11.45 8.84
CA ALA A 98 3.57 12.14 7.74
C ALA A 98 4.56 12.73 6.72
N LEU A 99 5.77 13.11 7.14
CA LEU A 99 6.82 13.56 6.24
C LEU A 99 7.26 12.42 5.31
N PHE A 100 7.54 11.24 5.86
CA PHE A 100 7.93 10.10 5.02
C PHE A 100 6.75 9.58 4.20
N GLU A 101 5.59 9.36 4.84
CA GLU A 101 4.36 8.95 4.16
C GLU A 101 3.17 9.64 4.83
N PRO A 102 2.39 10.48 4.12
CA PRO A 102 2.26 10.49 2.66
C PRO A 102 3.18 11.47 1.89
N TYR A 103 3.89 12.41 2.55
CA TYR A 103 4.46 13.54 1.82
C TYR A 103 5.52 13.12 0.80
N LEU A 104 6.68 12.62 1.24
CA LEU A 104 7.77 12.25 0.33
C LEU A 104 7.40 11.05 -0.55
N TYR A 105 6.70 10.07 0.02
CA TYR A 105 6.25 8.88 -0.71
C TYR A 105 5.34 9.25 -1.89
N TYR A 106 4.26 9.99 -1.65
CA TYR A 106 3.32 10.32 -2.72
C TYR A 106 3.92 11.28 -3.76
N ILE A 107 4.86 12.15 -3.39
CA ILE A 107 5.62 12.93 -4.37
C ILE A 107 6.36 11.97 -5.30
N GLY A 108 7.17 11.07 -4.76
CA GLY A 108 7.93 10.12 -5.57
C GLY A 108 7.04 9.21 -6.41
N GLU A 109 6.01 8.62 -5.82
CA GLU A 109 5.07 7.72 -6.52
C GLU A 109 4.27 8.45 -7.60
N THR A 110 3.62 9.57 -7.27
CA THR A 110 2.71 10.24 -8.20
C THR A 110 3.45 10.89 -9.35
N PHE A 111 4.56 11.60 -9.09
CA PHE A 111 5.39 12.14 -10.16
C PHE A 111 6.09 11.05 -10.96
N GLY A 112 6.56 9.99 -10.30
CA GLY A 112 7.08 8.81 -11.00
C GLY A 112 6.07 8.21 -11.96
N LEU A 113 4.81 8.07 -11.55
CA LEU A 113 3.70 7.58 -12.38
C LEU A 113 3.38 8.48 -13.58
N THR A 114 3.71 9.75 -13.58
CA THR A 114 3.58 10.58 -14.80
C THR A 114 4.58 10.19 -15.88
N MET A 115 5.69 9.53 -15.52
CA MET A 115 6.87 9.28 -16.37
C MET A 115 7.06 7.82 -16.77
N VAL A 116 6.38 6.88 -16.07
CA VAL A 116 6.49 5.44 -16.33
C VAL A 116 5.12 4.77 -16.42
N SER A 117 5.07 3.51 -16.85
CA SER A 117 3.85 2.72 -16.88
C SER A 117 3.39 2.34 -15.47
N SER A 118 2.08 2.06 -15.29
CA SER A 118 1.53 1.61 -14.01
C SER A 118 2.13 0.28 -13.57
N THR A 119 2.37 -0.61 -14.52
CA THR A 119 3.02 -1.90 -14.27
C THR A 119 4.42 -1.70 -13.69
N LEU A 120 5.27 -0.89 -14.34
CA LEU A 120 6.63 -0.64 -13.86
C LEU A 120 6.62 0.03 -12.48
N ALA A 121 5.75 1.02 -12.28
CA ALA A 121 5.63 1.69 -10.98
C ALA A 121 5.27 0.71 -9.87
N SER A 122 4.27 -0.15 -10.08
CA SER A 122 3.85 -1.15 -9.07
C SER A 122 4.93 -2.18 -8.77
N VAL A 123 5.71 -2.59 -9.78
CA VAL A 123 6.85 -3.51 -9.62
C VAL A 123 7.94 -2.87 -8.76
N ILE A 124 8.31 -1.61 -9.03
CA ILE A 124 9.31 -0.91 -8.20
C ILE A 124 8.80 -0.72 -6.77
N ILE A 125 7.57 -0.24 -6.59
CA ILE A 125 6.98 -0.03 -5.26
C ILE A 125 6.87 -1.35 -4.47
N SER A 126 6.60 -2.47 -5.13
CA SER A 126 6.55 -3.78 -4.46
C SER A 126 7.90 -4.23 -3.87
N THR A 127 9.01 -3.56 -4.20
CA THR A 127 10.32 -3.86 -3.61
C THR A 127 10.50 -3.30 -2.19
N ILE A 128 9.57 -2.49 -1.66
CA ILE A 128 9.63 -1.92 -0.30
C ILE A 128 9.99 -2.98 0.77
N PRO A 129 9.35 -4.15 0.84
CA PRO A 129 9.70 -5.17 1.83
C PRO A 129 11.12 -5.71 1.69
N VAL A 130 11.65 -5.72 0.46
CA VAL A 130 13.03 -6.18 0.17
C VAL A 130 14.06 -5.21 0.75
N PHE A 131 13.80 -3.91 0.70
CA PHE A 131 14.71 -2.88 1.24
C PHE A 131 14.53 -2.66 2.74
N SER A 132 13.45 -3.13 3.35
CA SER A 132 13.21 -2.97 4.79
C SER A 132 14.31 -3.58 5.68
N PRO A 133 14.82 -4.81 5.43
CA PRO A 133 15.96 -5.36 6.18
C PRO A 133 17.24 -4.56 6.00
N LEU A 134 17.47 -3.95 4.84
CA LEU A 134 18.64 -3.11 4.59
C LEU A 134 18.66 -1.88 5.51
N LEU A 135 17.52 -1.22 5.66
CA LEU A 135 17.41 -0.07 6.56
C LEU A 135 17.49 -0.48 8.04
N ALA A 136 16.89 -1.62 8.41
CA ALA A 136 17.03 -2.20 9.75
C ALA A 136 18.51 -2.48 10.09
N PHE A 137 19.28 -3.00 9.14
CA PHE A 137 20.74 -3.15 9.29
C PHE A 137 21.44 -1.81 9.52
N LEU A 138 21.14 -0.79 8.68
CA LEU A 138 21.81 0.51 8.74
C LEU A 138 21.48 1.30 10.01
N ILE A 139 20.22 1.28 10.45
CA ILE A 139 19.72 2.10 11.58
C ILE A 139 19.75 1.33 12.89
N LEU A 140 19.29 0.08 12.89
CA LEU A 140 19.14 -0.74 14.10
C LEU A 140 20.36 -1.66 14.32
N ARG A 141 21.32 -1.70 13.38
CA ARG A 141 22.50 -2.58 13.38
C ARG A 141 22.13 -4.07 13.47
N GLU A 142 20.96 -4.44 12.95
CA GLU A 142 20.55 -5.83 12.83
C GLU A 142 21.37 -6.53 11.74
N ARG A 143 21.60 -7.84 11.88
CA ARG A 143 22.37 -8.60 10.89
C ARG A 143 21.50 -8.89 9.67
N ILE A 144 22.01 -8.56 8.47
CA ILE A 144 21.39 -8.99 7.21
C ILE A 144 21.78 -10.45 6.95
N GLY A 145 20.79 -11.32 6.76
CA GLY A 145 20.99 -12.70 6.36
C GLY A 145 21.31 -12.82 4.85
N TRP A 146 21.96 -13.93 4.45
CA TRP A 146 22.23 -14.23 3.05
C TRP A 146 20.97 -14.29 2.19
N PHE A 147 19.88 -14.78 2.73
CA PHE A 147 18.58 -14.83 2.04
C PHE A 147 18.07 -13.41 1.71
N ASN A 148 18.22 -12.44 2.60
CA ASN A 148 17.84 -11.06 2.33
C ASN A 148 18.67 -10.46 1.19
N VAL A 149 19.99 -10.71 1.17
CA VAL A 149 20.86 -10.25 0.08
C VAL A 149 20.47 -10.89 -1.25
N ALA A 150 20.24 -12.20 -1.26
CA ALA A 150 19.78 -12.92 -2.45
C ALA A 150 18.42 -12.38 -2.94
N GLY A 151 17.47 -12.14 -2.03
CA GLY A 151 16.18 -11.55 -2.34
C GLY A 151 16.28 -10.15 -2.96
N ILE A 152 17.17 -9.29 -2.44
CA ILE A 152 17.44 -7.97 -3.00
C ILE A 152 17.97 -8.08 -4.42
N ILE A 153 18.99 -8.91 -4.66
CA ILE A 153 19.59 -9.10 -5.99
C ILE A 153 18.54 -9.63 -6.97
N LEU A 154 17.76 -10.64 -6.56
CA LEU A 154 16.73 -11.23 -7.40
C LEU A 154 15.63 -10.21 -7.74
N SER A 155 15.16 -9.42 -6.77
CA SER A 155 14.16 -8.39 -7.02
C SER A 155 14.66 -7.28 -7.93
N LEU A 156 15.90 -6.80 -7.75
CA LEU A 156 16.48 -5.79 -8.64
C LEU A 156 16.68 -6.32 -10.06
N SER A 157 17.06 -7.59 -10.22
CA SER A 157 17.16 -8.20 -11.56
C SER A 157 15.79 -8.29 -12.25
N GLY A 158 14.74 -8.61 -11.49
CA GLY A 158 13.37 -8.61 -12.00
C GLY A 158 12.88 -7.22 -12.41
N VAL A 159 13.16 -6.18 -11.60
CA VAL A 159 12.88 -4.77 -11.98
C VAL A 159 13.60 -4.40 -13.29
N PHE A 160 14.87 -4.78 -13.40
CA PHE A 160 15.65 -4.53 -14.64
C PHE A 160 15.00 -5.19 -15.85
N MET A 161 14.52 -6.44 -15.74
CA MET A 161 13.79 -7.12 -16.82
C MET A 161 12.50 -6.41 -17.22
N VAL A 162 11.77 -5.80 -16.27
CA VAL A 162 10.55 -5.04 -16.57
C VAL A 162 10.86 -3.71 -17.27
N ILE A 163 11.99 -3.08 -16.94
CA ILE A 163 12.47 -1.83 -17.59
C ILE A 163 12.97 -2.09 -18.99
N PHE A 164 13.61 -3.23 -19.21
CA PHE A 164 14.27 -3.54 -20.47
C PHE A 164 13.25 -3.87 -21.58
N GLU A 165 13.25 -3.07 -22.64
CA GLU A 165 12.50 -3.38 -23.86
C GLU A 165 13.46 -3.86 -24.96
N PRO A 166 13.22 -5.06 -25.53
CA PRO A 166 14.09 -5.62 -26.57
C PRO A 166 14.16 -4.76 -27.85
N SER A 167 13.17 -3.88 -28.09
CA SER A 167 13.11 -2.98 -29.22
C SER A 167 14.09 -1.80 -29.17
N GLY A 168 14.84 -1.65 -28.07
CA GLY A 168 15.79 -0.55 -27.86
C GLY A 168 15.18 0.83 -27.65
N ASN A 169 13.87 0.96 -27.75
CA ASN A 169 13.16 2.20 -27.49
C ASN A 169 12.84 2.30 -26.00
N PHE A 170 13.72 2.95 -25.25
CA PHE A 170 13.45 3.28 -23.84
C PHE A 170 12.38 4.37 -23.78
N HIS A 171 11.10 4.00 -23.78
CA HIS A 171 9.99 4.92 -23.49
C HIS A 171 9.89 5.27 -21.98
N VAL A 172 10.82 4.79 -21.18
CA VAL A 172 10.85 5.01 -19.74
C VAL A 172 11.79 6.18 -19.44
N GLN A 173 11.25 7.22 -18.82
CA GLN A 173 12.08 8.34 -18.37
C GLN A 173 12.88 7.91 -17.10
N PRO A 174 14.22 7.99 -17.12
CA PRO A 174 15.03 7.57 -15.96
C PRO A 174 14.66 8.30 -14.66
N LEU A 175 14.24 9.57 -14.77
CA LEU A 175 13.79 10.34 -13.62
C LEU A 175 12.56 9.70 -12.93
N GLY A 176 11.63 9.12 -13.70
CA GLY A 176 10.48 8.40 -13.14
C GLY A 176 10.90 7.20 -12.29
N ILE A 177 11.91 6.45 -12.72
CA ILE A 177 12.48 5.33 -11.96
C ILE A 177 13.13 5.84 -10.66
N VAL A 178 13.92 6.91 -10.75
CA VAL A 178 14.57 7.52 -9.57
C VAL A 178 13.52 7.99 -8.56
N LEU A 179 12.45 8.63 -9.00
CA LEU A 179 11.36 9.09 -8.13
C LEU A 179 10.63 7.92 -7.45
N LEU A 180 10.42 6.81 -8.15
CA LEU A 180 9.81 5.62 -7.57
C LEU A 180 10.72 4.95 -6.54
N PHE A 181 12.03 4.84 -6.78
CA PHE A 181 12.95 4.36 -5.76
C PHE A 181 13.07 5.31 -4.58
N PHE A 182 12.97 6.63 -4.79
CA PHE A 182 12.84 7.61 -3.72
C PHE A 182 11.59 7.35 -2.86
N ALA A 183 10.44 7.05 -3.49
CA ALA A 183 9.23 6.64 -2.79
C ALA A 183 9.45 5.35 -1.99
N VAL A 184 10.09 4.33 -2.58
CA VAL A 184 10.45 3.08 -1.88
C VAL A 184 11.28 3.37 -0.63
N PHE A 185 12.34 4.18 -0.76
CA PHE A 185 13.19 4.54 0.37
C PHE A 185 12.41 5.30 1.46
N SER A 186 11.55 6.22 1.04
CA SER A 186 10.67 6.95 1.96
C SER A 186 9.73 6.01 2.73
N ALA A 187 9.11 5.04 2.05
CA ALA A 187 8.24 4.05 2.68
C ALA A 187 9.00 3.14 3.67
N VAL A 188 10.25 2.80 3.37
CA VAL A 188 11.09 2.03 4.30
C VAL A 188 11.41 2.84 5.57
N CYS A 189 11.72 4.15 5.43
CA CYS A 189 11.89 5.06 6.56
C CYS A 189 10.59 5.21 7.38
N TYR A 190 9.45 5.34 6.70
CA TYR A 190 8.14 5.37 7.33
C TYR A 190 7.89 4.13 8.20
N ALA A 191 8.22 2.93 7.70
CA ALA A 191 8.02 1.69 8.44
C ALA A 191 8.76 1.67 9.79
N VAL A 192 9.98 2.21 9.84
CA VAL A 192 10.78 2.34 11.07
C VAL A 192 10.11 3.29 12.07
N VAL A 193 9.61 4.44 11.60
CA VAL A 193 8.91 5.40 12.46
C VAL A 193 7.59 4.83 12.96
N LEU A 194 6.84 4.16 12.07
CA LEU A 194 5.55 3.52 12.39
C LEU A 194 5.69 2.50 13.51
N GLN A 195 6.77 1.73 13.53
CA GLN A 195 7.02 0.73 14.56
C GLN A 195 7.01 1.34 15.97
N LYS A 196 7.50 2.58 16.14
CA LYS A 196 7.56 3.26 17.44
C LYS A 196 6.18 3.67 17.98
N ILE A 197 5.23 4.02 17.11
CA ILE A 197 3.91 4.54 17.53
C ILE A 197 2.80 3.51 17.43
N SER A 198 2.96 2.46 16.62
CA SER A 198 1.93 1.45 16.36
C SER A 198 1.46 0.69 17.59
N ILE A 199 2.28 0.61 18.64
CA ILE A 199 1.96 -0.09 19.90
C ILE A 199 0.94 0.69 20.73
N HIS A 200 0.93 2.02 20.65
CA HIS A 200 0.16 2.90 21.52
C HIS A 200 -1.15 3.38 20.91
N TYR A 201 -1.30 3.30 19.58
CA TYR A 201 -2.43 3.87 18.86
C TYR A 201 -3.17 2.83 18.02
N TYR A 202 -4.48 3.00 17.87
CA TYR A 202 -5.22 2.23 16.88
C TYR A 202 -4.76 2.63 15.47
N THR A 203 -4.62 1.67 14.59
CA THR A 203 -4.16 1.91 13.20
C THR A 203 -5.00 2.96 12.48
N LEU A 204 -6.33 2.97 12.72
CA LEU A 204 -7.23 3.97 12.15
C LEU A 204 -6.82 5.40 12.54
N ASN A 205 -6.42 5.63 13.80
CA ASN A 205 -5.97 6.95 14.26
C ASN A 205 -4.59 7.30 13.71
N ILE A 206 -3.70 6.31 13.54
CA ILE A 206 -2.40 6.54 12.93
C ILE A 206 -2.60 7.08 11.50
N ILE A 207 -3.42 6.38 10.69
CA ILE A 207 -3.69 6.78 9.31
C ILE A 207 -4.41 8.14 9.25
N LEU A 208 -5.36 8.41 10.15
CA LEU A 208 -6.04 9.69 10.25
C LEU A 208 -5.05 10.84 10.51
N TYR A 209 -4.22 10.72 11.54
CA TYR A 209 -3.28 11.77 11.90
C TYR A 209 -2.16 11.93 10.87
N GLN A 210 -1.68 10.83 10.30
CA GLN A 210 -0.76 10.82 9.18
C GLN A 210 -1.33 11.61 7.98
N SER A 211 -2.60 11.42 7.64
CA SER A 211 -3.27 12.17 6.57
C SER A 211 -3.43 13.65 6.92
N LEU A 212 -3.84 13.97 8.15
CA LEU A 212 -4.00 15.35 8.61
C LEU A 212 -2.67 16.12 8.64
N PHE A 213 -1.60 15.52 9.17
CA PHE A 213 -0.28 16.15 9.14
C PHE A 213 0.31 16.18 7.73
N GLY A 214 -0.01 15.19 6.89
CA GLY A 214 0.31 15.21 5.47
C GLY A 214 -0.27 16.44 4.77
N LEU A 215 -1.51 16.82 5.08
CA LEU A 215 -2.14 18.04 4.54
C LEU A 215 -1.40 19.31 4.95
N MET A 216 -0.78 19.36 6.13
CA MET A 216 0.05 20.52 6.54
C MET A 216 1.25 20.72 5.62
N PHE A 217 1.79 19.64 5.03
CA PHE A 217 2.87 19.73 4.04
C PHE A 217 2.32 19.94 2.63
N PHE A 218 1.24 19.23 2.25
CA PHE A 218 0.73 19.28 0.89
C PHE A 218 -0.02 20.56 0.54
N ILE A 219 -0.79 21.16 1.45
CA ILE A 219 -1.53 22.40 1.15
C ILE A 219 -0.59 23.53 0.72
N PRO A 220 0.46 23.89 1.49
CA PRO A 220 1.40 24.93 1.05
C PRO A 220 2.10 24.59 -0.25
N THR A 221 2.57 23.35 -0.43
CA THR A 221 3.28 22.96 -1.64
C THR A 221 2.38 22.91 -2.88
N THR A 222 1.11 22.53 -2.73
CA THR A 222 0.11 22.59 -3.81
C THR A 222 -0.18 24.04 -4.20
N LEU A 223 -0.35 24.93 -3.25
CA LEU A 223 -0.55 26.35 -3.52
C LEU A 223 0.66 26.96 -4.24
N LEU A 224 1.86 26.61 -3.86
CA LEU A 224 3.08 27.11 -4.53
C LEU A 224 3.28 26.52 -5.92
N ALA A 225 3.01 25.24 -6.11
CA ALA A 225 3.31 24.54 -7.38
C ALA A 225 2.17 24.61 -8.40
N ASP A 226 0.92 24.54 -7.95
CA ASP A 226 -0.24 24.34 -8.84
C ASP A 226 -1.18 25.56 -8.92
N TYR A 227 -1.09 26.53 -7.99
CA TYR A 227 -1.95 27.73 -7.97
C TYR A 227 -2.02 28.47 -9.32
N PRO A 228 -0.89 28.72 -10.03
CA PRO A 228 -0.93 29.42 -11.32
C PRO A 228 -1.76 28.70 -12.39
N TYR A 229 -2.03 27.43 -12.21
CA TYR A 229 -2.72 26.57 -13.20
C TYR A 229 -4.19 26.30 -12.82
N PHE A 230 -4.68 26.77 -11.66
CA PHE A 230 -6.05 26.44 -11.20
C PHE A 230 -7.13 26.94 -12.18
N SER A 231 -6.91 28.06 -12.83
CA SER A 231 -7.84 28.61 -13.83
C SER A 231 -7.90 27.84 -15.15
N THR A 232 -6.90 26.99 -15.42
CA THR A 232 -6.79 26.24 -16.67
C THR A 232 -7.20 24.76 -16.53
N LEU A 233 -7.59 24.35 -15.32
CA LEU A 233 -7.95 22.96 -15.06
C LEU A 233 -9.36 22.67 -15.59
N HIS A 234 -9.46 21.60 -16.37
CA HIS A 234 -10.71 21.05 -16.86
C HIS A 234 -10.88 19.63 -16.32
N PHE A 235 -11.84 19.45 -15.43
CA PHE A 235 -12.09 18.16 -14.80
C PHE A 235 -13.06 17.35 -15.65
N THR A 236 -12.64 16.15 -16.01
CA THR A 236 -13.52 15.15 -16.63
C THR A 236 -14.22 14.32 -15.56
N LEU A 237 -15.40 13.79 -15.87
CA LEU A 237 -16.12 12.91 -14.96
C LEU A 237 -15.24 11.72 -14.54
N SER A 238 -14.53 11.12 -15.50
CA SER A 238 -13.61 9.99 -15.24
C SER A 238 -12.50 10.34 -14.27
N SER A 239 -11.92 11.55 -14.34
CA SER A 239 -10.85 11.98 -13.42
C SER A 239 -11.38 12.23 -12.01
N ILE A 240 -12.60 12.75 -11.88
CA ILE A 240 -13.28 12.93 -10.57
C ILE A 240 -13.61 11.57 -9.95
N GLU A 241 -14.18 10.65 -10.73
CA GLU A 241 -14.45 9.28 -10.28
C GLU A 241 -13.16 8.59 -9.81
N ALA A 242 -12.07 8.71 -10.57
CA ALA A 242 -10.77 8.17 -10.19
C ALA A 242 -10.25 8.77 -8.87
N LEU A 243 -10.37 10.09 -8.66
CA LEU A 243 -10.04 10.74 -7.39
C LEU A 243 -10.87 10.18 -6.22
N LEU A 244 -12.18 10.00 -6.41
CA LEU A 244 -13.06 9.44 -5.39
C LEU A 244 -12.70 7.97 -5.09
N MET A 245 -12.43 7.16 -6.12
CA MET A 245 -11.97 5.77 -5.95
C MET A 245 -10.65 5.71 -5.17
N LEU A 246 -9.68 6.55 -5.50
CA LEU A 246 -8.42 6.67 -4.77
C LEU A 246 -8.64 7.05 -3.31
N SER A 247 -9.49 8.05 -3.05
CA SER A 247 -9.70 8.56 -1.71
C SER A 247 -10.45 7.57 -0.82
N ILE A 248 -11.53 6.99 -1.33
CA ILE A 248 -12.42 6.10 -0.56
C ILE A 248 -11.82 4.69 -0.46
N PHE A 249 -11.51 4.10 -1.60
CA PHE A 249 -11.10 2.70 -1.63
C PHE A 249 -9.64 2.53 -1.27
N ALA A 250 -8.72 3.23 -1.93
CA ALA A 250 -7.30 3.03 -1.71
C ALA A 250 -6.81 3.64 -0.38
N SER A 251 -7.29 4.84 -0.01
CA SER A 251 -6.80 5.55 1.18
C SER A 251 -7.58 5.22 2.46
N VAL A 252 -8.81 4.69 2.39
CA VAL A 252 -9.60 4.33 3.57
C VAL A 252 -9.87 2.84 3.65
N ILE A 253 -10.58 2.27 2.67
CA ILE A 253 -11.06 0.88 2.75
C ILE A 253 -9.91 -0.11 2.75
N ALA A 254 -8.95 0.01 1.81
CA ALA A 254 -7.82 -0.91 1.73
C ALA A 254 -6.98 -0.90 3.01
N TYR A 255 -6.69 0.29 3.55
CA TYR A 255 -5.95 0.41 4.82
C TYR A 255 -6.72 -0.19 6.00
N VAL A 256 -8.03 0.01 6.10
CA VAL A 256 -8.84 -0.60 7.16
C VAL A 256 -8.87 -2.13 7.04
N LEU A 257 -9.02 -2.66 5.83
CA LEU A 257 -8.99 -4.10 5.57
C LEU A 257 -7.62 -4.69 5.90
N PHE A 258 -6.55 -4.08 5.40
CA PHE A 258 -5.18 -4.50 5.67
C PHE A 258 -4.84 -4.46 7.17
N ALA A 259 -5.16 -3.35 7.85
CA ALA A 259 -4.93 -3.21 9.28
C ALA A 259 -5.66 -4.28 10.11
N ARG A 260 -6.88 -4.66 9.71
CA ARG A 260 -7.64 -5.76 10.34
C ARG A 260 -6.88 -7.09 10.23
N VAL A 261 -6.30 -7.37 9.07
CA VAL A 261 -5.54 -8.59 8.81
C VAL A 261 -4.23 -8.58 9.58
N VAL A 262 -3.46 -7.49 9.52
CA VAL A 262 -2.20 -7.31 10.27
C VAL A 262 -2.39 -7.58 11.76
N ARG A 263 -3.47 -7.09 12.35
CA ARG A 263 -3.79 -7.37 13.78
C ARG A 263 -4.06 -8.84 14.08
N ARG A 264 -4.44 -9.65 13.10
CA ARG A 264 -4.82 -11.07 13.28
C ARG A 264 -3.70 -12.04 12.97
N ILE A 265 -2.97 -11.81 11.90
CA ILE A 265 -1.92 -12.74 11.43
C ILE A 265 -0.51 -12.17 11.53
N GLY A 266 -0.37 -10.90 11.93
CA GLY A 266 0.90 -10.20 12.08
C GLY A 266 1.37 -9.51 10.81
N VAL A 267 2.33 -8.58 10.95
CA VAL A 267 2.84 -7.74 9.85
C VAL A 267 3.54 -8.59 8.79
N ALA A 268 4.47 -9.46 9.20
CA ALA A 268 5.27 -10.26 8.27
C ALA A 268 4.41 -11.11 7.34
N ARG A 269 3.43 -11.85 7.88
CA ARG A 269 2.53 -12.68 7.07
C ARG A 269 1.60 -11.87 6.18
N SER A 270 1.19 -10.69 6.63
CA SER A 270 0.33 -9.80 5.82
C SER A 270 1.10 -9.19 4.66
N ASN A 271 2.36 -8.83 4.85
CA ASN A 271 3.20 -8.24 3.82
C ASN A 271 3.51 -9.20 2.66
N VAL A 272 3.48 -10.52 2.87
CA VAL A 272 3.63 -11.47 1.76
C VAL A 272 2.56 -11.25 0.67
N PHE A 273 1.35 -10.82 1.05
CA PHE A 273 0.26 -10.56 0.09
C PHE A 273 0.48 -9.31 -0.76
N THR A 274 1.32 -8.36 -0.34
CA THR A 274 1.64 -7.18 -1.17
C THR A 274 2.30 -7.56 -2.49
N ASN A 275 2.90 -8.75 -2.57
CA ASN A 275 3.44 -9.32 -3.80
C ASN A 275 2.38 -9.56 -4.89
N LEU A 276 1.10 -9.58 -4.53
CA LEU A 276 0.00 -9.66 -5.49
C LEU A 276 -0.24 -8.33 -6.22
N ILE A 277 0.19 -7.20 -5.64
CA ILE A 277 -0.05 -5.87 -6.22
C ILE A 277 0.54 -5.78 -7.63
N PRO A 278 1.83 -6.05 -7.90
CA PRO A 278 2.37 -5.91 -9.25
C PRO A 278 1.73 -6.86 -10.25
N VAL A 279 1.33 -8.06 -9.82
CA VAL A 279 0.63 -9.02 -10.68
C VAL A 279 -0.75 -8.49 -11.09
N PHE A 280 -1.54 -8.04 -10.12
CA PHE A 280 -2.87 -7.46 -10.41
C PHE A 280 -2.76 -6.16 -11.20
N THR A 281 -1.80 -5.28 -10.87
CA THR A 281 -1.59 -4.04 -11.63
C THR A 281 -1.23 -4.33 -13.07
N ALA A 282 -0.36 -5.31 -13.34
CA ALA A 282 -0.01 -5.69 -14.70
C ALA A 282 -1.25 -6.17 -15.49
N ILE A 283 -2.07 -7.04 -14.89
CA ILE A 283 -3.30 -7.53 -15.50
C ILE A 283 -4.26 -6.35 -15.81
N PHE A 284 -4.49 -5.46 -14.83
CA PHE A 284 -5.39 -4.33 -15.01
C PHE A 284 -4.85 -3.30 -16.01
N SER A 285 -3.55 -3.02 -16.00
CA SER A 285 -2.91 -2.12 -16.95
C SER A 285 -3.01 -2.64 -18.39
N TRP A 286 -2.85 -3.96 -18.57
CA TRP A 286 -3.07 -4.61 -19.86
C TRP A 286 -4.51 -4.49 -20.33
N LEU A 287 -5.48 -4.75 -19.44
CA LEU A 287 -6.91 -4.75 -19.77
C LEU A 287 -7.50 -3.34 -19.98
N LEU A 288 -7.07 -2.36 -19.17
CA LEU A 288 -7.72 -1.05 -19.08
C LEU A 288 -6.91 0.09 -19.67
N LEU A 289 -5.57 0.00 -19.65
CA LEU A 289 -4.68 1.03 -20.18
C LEU A 289 -3.99 0.62 -21.48
N ASN A 290 -4.30 -0.58 -22.02
CA ASN A 290 -3.67 -1.15 -23.21
C ASN A 290 -2.12 -1.21 -23.11
N GLU A 291 -1.57 -1.37 -21.89
CA GLU A 291 -0.13 -1.54 -21.72
C GLU A 291 0.32 -2.87 -22.34
N GLN A 292 1.37 -2.80 -23.16
CA GLN A 292 1.94 -4.00 -23.78
C GLN A 292 2.79 -4.76 -22.74
N LEU A 293 2.40 -6.00 -22.48
CA LEU A 293 3.12 -6.90 -21.57
C LEU A 293 3.86 -7.97 -22.37
N THR A 294 5.15 -7.76 -22.56
CA THR A 294 6.02 -8.76 -23.18
C THR A 294 6.25 -9.94 -22.22
N ILE A 295 6.68 -11.09 -22.76
CA ILE A 295 7.07 -12.27 -21.95
C ILE A 295 8.16 -11.87 -20.95
N LEU A 296 9.09 -11.02 -21.34
CA LEU A 296 10.17 -10.53 -20.46
C LEU A 296 9.63 -9.76 -19.27
N LYS A 297 8.59 -8.91 -19.44
CA LYS A 297 7.92 -8.21 -18.34
C LYS A 297 7.26 -9.18 -17.37
N TRP A 298 6.59 -10.23 -17.87
CA TRP A 298 6.01 -11.27 -17.02
C TRP A 298 7.06 -12.06 -16.22
N ILE A 299 8.17 -12.42 -16.86
CA ILE A 299 9.31 -13.07 -16.18
C ILE A 299 9.88 -12.11 -15.11
N GLY A 300 10.04 -10.84 -15.44
CA GLY A 300 10.51 -9.82 -14.49
C GLY A 300 9.60 -9.68 -13.26
N ILE A 301 8.28 -9.61 -13.46
CA ILE A 301 7.29 -9.58 -12.37
C ILE A 301 7.42 -10.84 -11.50
N ALA A 302 7.47 -12.01 -12.11
CA ALA A 302 7.63 -13.29 -11.39
C ALA A 302 8.95 -13.32 -10.60
N THR A 303 10.03 -12.76 -11.16
CA THR A 303 11.35 -12.69 -10.51
C THR A 303 11.33 -11.74 -9.31
N VAL A 304 10.68 -10.57 -9.41
CA VAL A 304 10.49 -9.66 -8.25
C VAL A 304 9.70 -10.35 -7.15
N VAL A 305 8.57 -10.96 -7.50
CA VAL A 305 7.74 -11.71 -6.54
C VAL A 305 8.54 -12.84 -5.89
N GLY A 306 9.32 -13.60 -6.69
CA GLY A 306 10.21 -14.63 -6.17
C GLY A 306 11.26 -14.09 -5.20
N GLY A 307 11.87 -12.94 -5.50
CA GLY A 307 12.84 -12.27 -4.62
C GLY A 307 12.25 -11.87 -3.27
N LEU A 308 10.99 -11.45 -3.26
CA LEU A 308 10.24 -11.12 -2.04
C LEU A 308 9.98 -12.35 -1.15
N PHE A 309 9.82 -13.54 -1.75
CA PHE A 309 9.68 -14.79 -0.97
C PHE A 309 11.01 -15.32 -0.43
N VAL A 310 12.13 -14.94 -1.05
CA VAL A 310 13.47 -15.33 -0.62
C VAL A 310 13.99 -14.44 0.50
N SER A 311 13.64 -13.15 0.52
CA SER A 311 14.07 -12.17 1.53
C SER A 311 13.29 -12.32 2.83
#